data_2723217fb2b5d339e3fcc091d461bc94
#
_entry.id   2723217fb2b5d339e3fcc091d461bc94
#
_cell.length_a   1.000
_cell.length_b   1.000
_cell.length_c   1.000
_cell.angle_alpha   90.00
_cell.angle_beta   90.00
_cell.angle_gamma   90.00
#
_symmetry.space_group_name_H-M   'P 1'
#
loop_
_entity.id
_entity.type
_entity.pdbx_description
1 polymer ?
#
loop_
_entity_poly.entity_id
_entity_poly.type
_entity_poly.pdbx_seq_one_letter_code
_entity_poly.pdbx_strand_id
1 'polypeptide(L)'
;MLGRPRKFDENGAREVAMQLFWAKGYEATSLSNLLAAMGISKSSFYQTFESKHILFEQCLNQYRDIIVSTMSKGLANAPTSMAFIRHALVDIANDTNDPLGRRGCLIMNTASEFSQRDSSIARCVEAGIQATRDIFLQAVNAAQADGDISSNTRADILADYIVTVVSGLKNQVKAGASRKQIMNIAELSVCTLQEMA
;
A
#
# COMPACT_ATOMS: atom_id res chain seq x y z
N MET A 1 -27.77 10.44 35.55
CA MET A 1 -27.70 9.14 34.87
C MET A 1 -26.65 9.24 33.77
N LEU A 2 -25.48 8.68 33.97
CA LEU A 2 -24.45 8.58 32.95
C LEU A 2 -24.91 7.51 31.95
N GLY A 3 -25.26 7.92 30.73
CA GLY A 3 -25.64 7.00 29.67
C GLY A 3 -24.49 6.05 29.39
N ARG A 4 -24.81 4.76 29.31
CA ARG A 4 -23.89 3.66 28.92
C ARG A 4 -23.21 4.04 27.60
N PRO A 5 -21.86 4.07 27.49
CA PRO A 5 -21.18 4.36 26.23
C PRO A 5 -21.71 3.42 25.17
N ARG A 6 -22.22 3.92 24.05
CA ARG A 6 -22.51 3.09 22.89
C ARG A 6 -21.17 2.56 22.38
N LYS A 7 -20.97 1.26 22.50
CA LYS A 7 -19.82 0.55 21.95
C LYS A 7 -19.95 0.63 20.43
N PHE A 8 -19.26 1.55 19.78
CA PHE A 8 -19.17 1.58 18.32
C PHE A 8 -18.12 0.57 17.85
N ASP A 9 -18.20 0.16 16.60
CA ASP A 9 -17.21 -0.71 15.98
C ASP A 9 -15.92 0.09 15.68
N GLU A 10 -14.89 -0.13 16.49
CA GLU A 10 -13.60 0.55 16.38
C GLU A 10 -12.88 0.21 15.06
N ASN A 11 -13.00 -1.05 14.60
CA ASN A 11 -12.37 -1.50 13.35
C ASN A 11 -13.06 -0.87 12.15
N GLY A 12 -14.39 -0.85 12.12
CA GLY A 12 -15.14 -0.18 11.07
C GLY A 12 -14.88 1.33 11.04
N ALA A 13 -14.80 1.97 12.22
CA ALA A 13 -14.49 3.40 12.30
C ALA A 13 -13.07 3.70 11.78
N ARG A 14 -12.07 2.88 12.12
CA ARG A 14 -10.70 3.02 11.62
C ARG A 14 -10.61 2.78 10.11
N GLU A 15 -11.37 1.83 9.58
CA GLU A 15 -11.46 1.61 8.12
C GLU A 15 -12.00 2.87 7.41
N VAL A 16 -13.08 3.46 7.92
CA VAL A 16 -13.64 4.70 7.37
C VAL A 16 -12.62 5.84 7.43
N ALA A 17 -11.88 5.98 8.54
CA ALA A 17 -10.82 6.98 8.67
C ALA A 17 -9.68 6.74 7.68
N MET A 18 -9.24 5.48 7.51
CA MET A 18 -8.21 5.10 6.54
C MET A 18 -8.62 5.48 5.12
N GLN A 19 -9.84 5.17 4.72
CA GLN A 19 -10.38 5.55 3.41
C GLN A 19 -10.40 7.06 3.19
N LEU A 20 -10.72 7.83 4.24
CA LEU A 20 -10.75 9.29 4.18
C LEU A 20 -9.34 9.88 4.06
N PHE A 21 -8.38 9.39 4.85
CA PHE A 21 -6.97 9.78 4.74
C PHE A 21 -6.39 9.41 3.38
N TRP A 22 -6.72 8.25 2.85
CA TRP A 22 -6.25 7.82 1.52
C TRP A 22 -6.77 8.71 0.40
N ALA A 23 -8.04 9.16 0.52
CA ALA A 23 -8.66 10.02 -0.50
C ALA A 23 -8.16 11.47 -0.46
N LYS A 24 -7.89 12.02 0.75
CA LYS A 24 -7.64 13.47 0.94
C LYS A 24 -6.21 13.80 1.39
N GLY A 25 -5.47 12.83 1.92
CA GLY A 25 -4.23 13.06 2.67
C GLY A 25 -4.50 13.42 4.14
N TYR A 26 -3.43 13.41 4.93
CA TYR A 26 -3.51 13.70 6.36
C TYR A 26 -3.84 15.16 6.64
N GLU A 27 -3.10 16.10 6.04
CA GLU A 27 -3.24 17.53 6.33
C GLU A 27 -4.64 18.04 5.97
N ALA A 28 -5.16 17.64 4.79
CA ALA A 28 -6.48 18.05 4.33
C ALA A 28 -7.66 17.37 5.06
N THR A 29 -7.38 16.37 5.91
CA THR A 29 -8.40 15.67 6.68
C THR A 29 -8.54 16.31 8.07
N SER A 30 -9.59 17.10 8.30
CA SER A 30 -9.85 17.69 9.62
C SER A 30 -10.44 16.68 10.60
N LEU A 31 -10.33 16.96 11.92
CA LEU A 31 -11.00 16.16 12.95
C LEU A 31 -12.52 16.12 12.72
N SER A 32 -13.14 17.22 12.31
CA SER A 32 -14.57 17.26 12.01
C SER A 32 -14.96 16.36 10.84
N ASN A 33 -14.12 16.26 9.82
CA ASN A 33 -14.32 15.32 8.72
C ASN A 33 -14.29 13.86 9.22
N LEU A 34 -13.32 13.52 10.09
CA LEU A 34 -13.22 12.20 10.69
C LEU A 34 -14.44 11.85 11.53
N LEU A 35 -14.82 12.73 12.45
CA LEU A 35 -15.98 12.52 13.33
C LEU A 35 -17.27 12.30 12.52
N ALA A 36 -17.48 13.12 11.50
CA ALA A 36 -18.65 13.01 10.62
C ALA A 36 -18.65 11.70 9.83
N ALA A 37 -17.50 11.33 9.24
CA ALA A 37 -17.38 10.10 8.45
C ALA A 37 -17.50 8.84 9.31
N MET A 38 -16.88 8.82 10.49
CA MET A 38 -16.89 7.69 11.42
C MET A 38 -18.21 7.58 12.20
N GLY A 39 -19.06 8.61 12.20
CA GLY A 39 -20.32 8.63 12.92
C GLY A 39 -20.17 8.61 14.45
N ILE A 40 -19.08 9.16 15.00
CA ILE A 40 -18.77 9.15 16.43
C ILE A 40 -18.66 10.55 17.02
N SER A 41 -18.91 10.65 18.32
CA SER A 41 -18.73 11.90 19.05
C SER A 41 -17.26 12.23 19.27
N LYS A 42 -16.94 13.53 19.47
CA LYS A 42 -15.59 13.99 19.79
C LYS A 42 -15.04 13.32 21.07
N SER A 43 -15.90 13.11 22.08
CA SER A 43 -15.51 12.42 23.31
C SER A 43 -15.14 10.96 23.04
N SER A 44 -15.95 10.22 22.27
CA SER A 44 -15.67 8.83 21.89
C SER A 44 -14.38 8.71 21.08
N PHE A 45 -14.14 9.68 20.18
CA PHE A 45 -12.90 9.72 19.39
C PHE A 45 -11.66 9.78 20.28
N TYR A 46 -11.60 10.74 21.19
CA TYR A 46 -10.42 10.89 22.05
C TYR A 46 -10.24 9.76 23.06
N GLN A 47 -11.35 9.15 23.50
CA GLN A 47 -11.30 7.97 24.40
C GLN A 47 -10.73 6.72 23.68
N THR A 48 -10.95 6.60 22.36
CA THR A 48 -10.56 5.41 21.60
C THR A 48 -9.24 5.60 20.85
N PHE A 49 -9.07 6.74 20.20
CA PHE A 49 -7.96 6.98 19.27
C PHE A 49 -6.94 8.00 19.78
N GLU A 50 -7.18 8.62 20.94
CA GLU A 50 -6.32 9.61 21.59
C GLU A 50 -6.06 10.85 20.75
N SER A 51 -5.67 10.74 19.48
CA SER A 51 -5.41 11.86 18.58
C SER A 51 -5.60 11.47 17.11
N LYS A 52 -5.74 12.49 16.25
CA LYS A 52 -5.74 12.30 14.78
C LYS A 52 -4.44 11.63 14.30
N HIS A 53 -3.33 11.97 14.93
CA HIS A 53 -2.01 11.44 14.61
C HIS A 53 -1.92 9.93 14.90
N ILE A 54 -2.30 9.51 16.11
CA ILE A 54 -2.30 8.09 16.50
C ILE A 54 -3.27 7.28 15.64
N LEU A 55 -4.48 7.83 15.37
CA LEU A 55 -5.41 7.19 14.43
C LEU A 55 -4.78 7.01 13.05
N PHE A 56 -4.02 8.00 12.56
CA PHE A 56 -3.37 7.89 11.26
C PHE A 56 -2.28 6.81 11.24
N GLU A 57 -1.45 6.71 12.28
CA GLU A 57 -0.49 5.60 12.44
C GLU A 57 -1.19 4.24 12.42
N GLN A 58 -2.31 4.11 13.15
CA GLN A 58 -3.11 2.89 13.15
C GLN A 58 -3.67 2.57 11.75
N CYS A 59 -4.10 3.58 11.00
CA CYS A 59 -4.57 3.41 9.61
C CYS A 59 -3.45 2.95 8.69
N LEU A 60 -2.24 3.50 8.81
CA LEU A 60 -1.07 3.07 8.01
C LEU A 60 -0.69 1.62 8.31
N ASN A 61 -0.70 1.23 9.59
CA ASN A 61 -0.43 -0.15 9.98
C ASN A 61 -1.51 -1.11 9.46
N GLN A 62 -2.79 -0.74 9.56
CA GLN A 62 -3.89 -1.54 9.02
C GLN A 62 -3.76 -1.70 7.49
N TYR A 63 -3.45 -0.62 6.77
CA TYR A 63 -3.24 -0.66 5.31
C TYR A 63 -2.08 -1.61 4.95
N ARG A 64 -0.93 -1.51 5.66
CA ARG A 64 0.19 -2.43 5.51
C ARG A 64 -0.26 -3.89 5.67
N ASP A 65 -1.00 -4.19 6.74
CA ASP A 65 -1.42 -5.55 7.05
C ASP A 65 -2.38 -6.10 5.97
N ILE A 66 -3.25 -5.26 5.40
CA ILE A 66 -4.11 -5.61 4.25
C ILE A 66 -3.26 -5.95 3.03
N ILE A 67 -2.28 -5.09 2.68
CA ILE A 67 -1.39 -5.32 1.52
C ILE A 67 -0.59 -6.59 1.71
N VAL A 68 0.04 -6.78 2.87
CA VAL A 68 0.82 -7.99 3.18
C VAL A 68 -0.05 -9.25 3.06
N SER A 69 -1.25 -9.25 3.64
CA SER A 69 -2.17 -10.37 3.55
C SER A 69 -2.56 -10.68 2.10
N THR A 70 -2.88 -9.64 1.33
CA THR A 70 -3.29 -9.78 -0.07
C THR A 70 -2.15 -10.32 -0.93
N MET A 71 -0.96 -9.74 -0.81
CA MET A 71 0.21 -10.16 -1.59
C MET A 71 0.69 -11.55 -1.21
N SER A 72 0.72 -11.89 0.09
CA SER A 72 1.12 -13.24 0.55
C SER A 72 0.16 -14.32 0.04
N LYS A 73 -1.16 -14.04 0.04
CA LYS A 73 -2.15 -14.93 -0.58
C LYS A 73 -1.96 -15.03 -2.09
N GLY A 74 -1.66 -13.90 -2.74
CA GLY A 74 -1.38 -13.87 -4.17
C GLY A 74 -0.17 -14.74 -4.53
N LEU A 75 0.93 -14.61 -3.77
CA LEU A 75 2.14 -15.42 -3.96
C LEU A 75 1.86 -16.92 -3.72
N ALA A 76 1.15 -17.27 -2.66
CA ALA A 76 0.84 -18.66 -2.32
C ALA A 76 -0.09 -19.35 -3.34
N ASN A 77 -0.94 -18.60 -4.04
CA ASN A 77 -1.90 -19.13 -5.00
C ASN A 77 -1.45 -19.00 -6.47
N ALA A 78 -0.35 -18.31 -6.74
CA ALA A 78 0.17 -18.16 -8.09
C ALA A 78 0.75 -19.49 -8.60
N PRO A 79 0.64 -19.81 -9.91
CA PRO A 79 1.20 -21.04 -10.48
C PRO A 79 2.73 -21.07 -10.41
N THR A 80 3.39 -19.93 -10.51
CA THR A 80 4.84 -19.75 -10.29
C THR A 80 5.11 -18.41 -9.61
N SER A 81 6.27 -18.26 -8.98
CA SER A 81 6.68 -16.99 -8.38
C SER A 81 6.84 -15.87 -9.42
N MET A 82 7.30 -16.20 -10.62
CA MET A 82 7.37 -15.24 -11.74
C MET A 82 5.97 -14.81 -12.20
N ALA A 83 4.99 -15.73 -12.22
CA ALA A 83 3.59 -15.38 -12.54
C ALA A 83 3.00 -14.41 -11.50
N PHE A 84 3.32 -14.57 -10.21
CA PHE A 84 2.95 -13.61 -9.17
C PHE A 84 3.56 -12.23 -9.43
N ILE A 85 4.87 -12.14 -9.69
CA ILE A 85 5.57 -10.88 -9.97
C ILE A 85 4.94 -10.18 -11.19
N ARG A 86 4.73 -10.92 -12.28
CA ARG A 86 4.07 -10.41 -13.47
C ARG A 86 2.67 -9.88 -13.16
N HIS A 87 1.86 -10.67 -12.43
CA HIS A 87 0.51 -10.25 -12.07
C HIS A 87 0.52 -8.97 -11.21
N ALA A 88 1.40 -8.89 -10.22
CA ALA A 88 1.52 -7.72 -9.35
C ALA A 88 1.87 -6.43 -10.12
N LEU A 89 2.68 -6.51 -11.19
CA LEU A 89 3.03 -5.38 -12.03
C LEU A 89 1.93 -5.02 -13.03
N VAL A 90 1.41 -6.02 -13.75
CA VAL A 90 0.45 -5.83 -14.86
C VAL A 90 -0.92 -5.40 -14.33
N ASP A 91 -1.34 -5.93 -13.18
CA ASP A 91 -2.66 -5.63 -12.61
C ASP A 91 -2.82 -4.16 -12.19
N ILE A 92 -1.70 -3.43 -11.96
CA ILE A 92 -1.72 -1.99 -11.71
C ILE A 92 -2.39 -1.22 -12.88
N ALA A 93 -2.34 -1.76 -14.09
CA ALA A 93 -3.02 -1.14 -15.22
C ALA A 93 -4.55 -1.12 -15.07
N ASN A 94 -5.13 -2.03 -14.28
CA ASN A 94 -6.56 -2.07 -14.00
C ASN A 94 -6.98 -0.97 -13.03
N ASP A 95 -6.08 -0.50 -12.16
CA ASP A 95 -6.30 0.63 -11.25
C ASP A 95 -6.70 1.92 -11.99
N THR A 96 -6.30 2.06 -13.26
CA THR A 96 -6.63 3.24 -14.08
C THR A 96 -8.13 3.40 -14.32
N ASN A 97 -8.92 2.33 -14.18
CA ASN A 97 -10.37 2.31 -14.36
C ASN A 97 -11.11 2.21 -13.01
N ASP A 98 -10.39 2.05 -11.91
CA ASP A 98 -10.97 1.94 -10.57
C ASP A 98 -10.78 3.24 -9.78
N PRO A 99 -11.87 3.87 -9.28
CA PRO A 99 -11.77 5.07 -8.44
C PRO A 99 -10.91 4.88 -7.19
N LEU A 100 -10.86 3.67 -6.61
CA LEU A 100 -9.99 3.36 -5.47
C LEU A 100 -8.53 3.20 -5.92
N GLY A 101 -8.29 2.49 -7.01
CA GLY A 101 -6.96 2.31 -7.60
C GLY A 101 -6.30 3.64 -7.96
N ARG A 102 -7.08 4.60 -8.47
CA ARG A 102 -6.63 5.97 -8.79
C ARG A 102 -6.15 6.78 -7.57
N ARG A 103 -6.37 6.32 -6.34
CA ARG A 103 -5.79 6.96 -5.15
C ARG A 103 -4.30 6.63 -4.99
N GLY A 104 -3.77 5.68 -5.75
CA GLY A 104 -2.38 5.22 -5.64
C GLY A 104 -2.16 4.36 -4.39
N CYS A 105 -0.97 4.42 -3.82
CA CYS A 105 -0.62 3.69 -2.59
C CYS A 105 -0.65 4.64 -1.39
N LEU A 106 -1.39 4.30 -0.33
CA LEU A 106 -1.46 5.14 0.88
C LEU A 106 -0.08 5.35 1.51
N ILE A 107 0.76 4.31 1.59
CA ILE A 107 2.13 4.40 2.14
C ILE A 107 2.97 5.40 1.33
N MET A 108 2.98 5.30 0.00
CA MET A 108 3.77 6.18 -0.85
C MET A 108 3.22 7.62 -0.88
N ASN A 109 1.90 7.78 -0.80
CA ASN A 109 1.27 9.09 -0.65
C ASN A 109 1.73 9.75 0.65
N THR A 110 1.76 8.98 1.75
CA THR A 110 2.22 9.46 3.07
C THR A 110 3.70 9.83 3.03
N ALA A 111 4.54 9.01 2.39
CA ALA A 111 5.96 9.32 2.21
C ALA A 111 6.17 10.70 1.53
N SER A 112 5.38 11.00 0.51
CA SER A 112 5.44 12.27 -0.21
C SER A 112 4.91 13.46 0.61
N GLU A 113 3.88 13.25 1.45
CA GLU A 113 3.25 14.31 2.26
C GLU A 113 4.10 14.69 3.48
N PHE A 114 4.62 13.70 4.19
CA PHE A 114 5.36 13.90 5.44
C PHE A 114 6.85 14.07 5.22
N SER A 115 7.41 13.46 4.17
CA SER A 115 8.86 13.36 4.00
C SER A 115 9.51 12.77 5.26
N GLN A 116 10.46 13.45 5.88
CA GLN A 116 11.09 13.03 7.14
C GLN A 116 10.70 13.91 8.35
N ARG A 117 9.61 14.68 8.24
CA ARG A 117 9.21 15.66 9.26
C ARG A 117 8.69 15.02 10.55
N ASP A 118 8.20 13.80 10.47
CA ASP A 118 7.61 13.05 11.58
C ASP A 118 8.21 11.66 11.64
N SER A 119 8.98 11.40 12.69
CA SER A 119 9.71 10.13 12.85
C SER A 119 8.81 8.92 13.10
N SER A 120 7.62 9.10 13.66
CA SER A 120 6.69 7.99 13.91
C SER A 120 5.99 7.58 12.62
N ILE A 121 5.55 8.56 11.81
CA ILE A 121 4.99 8.32 10.49
C ILE A 121 6.05 7.74 9.55
N ALA A 122 7.29 8.27 9.60
CA ALA A 122 8.39 7.75 8.80
C ALA A 122 8.64 6.25 9.07
N ARG A 123 8.60 5.82 10.34
CA ARG A 123 8.70 4.39 10.70
C ARG A 123 7.54 3.55 10.15
N CYS A 124 6.30 4.06 10.18
CA CYS A 124 5.16 3.37 9.57
C CYS A 124 5.34 3.19 8.06
N VAL A 125 5.82 4.23 7.38
CA VAL A 125 6.12 4.20 5.94
C VAL A 125 7.22 3.20 5.63
N GLU A 126 8.34 3.27 6.33
CA GLU A 126 9.47 2.34 6.19
C GLU A 126 9.03 0.89 6.39
N ALA A 127 8.28 0.61 7.47
CA ALA A 127 7.74 -0.71 7.74
C ALA A 127 6.81 -1.22 6.62
N GLY A 128 6.01 -0.33 6.02
CA GLY A 128 5.14 -0.68 4.90
C GLY A 128 5.90 -1.01 3.62
N ILE A 129 6.94 -0.23 3.30
CA ILE A 129 7.82 -0.47 2.15
C ILE A 129 8.58 -1.78 2.35
N GLN A 130 9.18 -1.97 3.55
CA GLN A 130 9.95 -3.17 3.87
C GLN A 130 9.10 -4.44 3.79
N ALA A 131 7.88 -4.41 4.32
CA ALA A 131 6.98 -5.56 4.27
C ALA A 131 6.62 -5.96 2.82
N THR A 132 6.41 -4.98 1.94
CA THR A 132 6.18 -5.24 0.50
C THR A 132 7.44 -5.80 -0.17
N ARG A 133 8.60 -5.22 0.14
CA ARG A 133 9.91 -5.67 -0.34
C ARG A 133 10.19 -7.13 0.02
N ASP A 134 9.91 -7.52 1.26
CA ASP A 134 10.17 -8.89 1.74
C ASP A 134 9.37 -9.94 0.98
N ILE A 135 8.12 -9.62 0.59
CA ILE A 135 7.29 -10.52 -0.23
C ILE A 135 7.88 -10.65 -1.64
N PHE A 136 8.31 -9.53 -2.25
CA PHE A 136 8.96 -9.60 -3.56
C PHE A 136 10.32 -10.29 -3.48
N LEU A 137 11.10 -10.11 -2.42
CA LEU A 137 12.35 -10.82 -2.20
C LEU A 137 12.12 -12.35 -2.13
N GLN A 138 11.09 -12.78 -1.40
CA GLN A 138 10.70 -14.18 -1.36
C GLN A 138 10.34 -14.70 -2.77
N ALA A 139 9.54 -13.95 -3.52
CA ALA A 139 9.13 -14.32 -4.88
C ALA A 139 10.31 -14.39 -5.84
N VAL A 140 11.23 -13.41 -5.78
CA VAL A 140 12.44 -13.39 -6.63
C VAL A 140 13.36 -14.56 -6.31
N ASN A 141 13.62 -14.84 -5.01
CA ASN A 141 14.45 -15.99 -4.64
C ASN A 141 13.88 -17.30 -5.19
N ALA A 142 12.57 -17.51 -5.12
CA ALA A 142 11.93 -18.68 -5.65
C ALA A 142 12.00 -18.71 -7.19
N ALA A 143 11.74 -17.59 -7.89
CA ALA A 143 11.84 -17.50 -9.34
C ALA A 143 13.29 -17.72 -9.85
N GLN A 144 14.31 -17.33 -9.09
CA GLN A 144 15.72 -17.64 -9.38
C GLN A 144 16.02 -19.14 -9.19
N ALA A 145 15.49 -19.75 -8.14
CA ALA A 145 15.63 -21.19 -7.90
C ALA A 145 14.97 -22.03 -8.99
N ASP A 146 13.83 -21.56 -9.53
CA ASP A 146 13.09 -22.19 -10.62
C ASP A 146 13.72 -21.92 -12.01
N GLY A 147 14.68 -21.00 -12.12
CA GLY A 147 15.33 -20.62 -13.37
C GLY A 147 14.53 -19.60 -14.22
N ASP A 148 13.45 -19.05 -13.70
CA ASP A 148 12.62 -18.03 -14.37
C ASP A 148 13.30 -16.65 -14.41
N ILE A 149 14.20 -16.37 -13.45
CA ILE A 149 15.02 -15.16 -13.34
C ILE A 149 16.48 -15.58 -13.10
N SER A 150 17.43 -14.89 -13.76
CA SER A 150 18.85 -15.18 -13.58
C SER A 150 19.34 -14.92 -12.15
N SER A 151 20.26 -15.78 -11.70
CA SER A 151 21.01 -15.56 -10.45
C SER A 151 22.21 -14.63 -10.60
N ASN A 152 22.45 -14.05 -11.78
CA ASN A 152 23.54 -13.10 -12.02
C ASN A 152 23.33 -11.78 -11.27
N THR A 153 22.07 -11.39 -11.07
CA THR A 153 21.71 -10.22 -10.27
C THR A 153 21.18 -10.69 -8.90
N ARG A 154 21.66 -10.05 -7.85
CA ARG A 154 21.23 -10.36 -6.47
C ARG A 154 19.74 -10.13 -6.29
N ALA A 155 19.08 -11.07 -5.62
CA ALA A 155 17.62 -11.03 -5.39
C ALA A 155 17.14 -9.79 -4.63
N ASP A 156 17.94 -9.27 -3.69
CA ASP A 156 17.60 -8.07 -2.92
C ASP A 156 17.57 -6.81 -3.81
N ILE A 157 18.46 -6.70 -4.80
CA ILE A 157 18.47 -5.61 -5.79
C ILE A 157 17.23 -5.70 -6.70
N LEU A 158 16.88 -6.91 -7.14
CA LEU A 158 15.68 -7.13 -7.94
C LEU A 158 14.38 -6.84 -7.16
N ALA A 159 14.33 -7.18 -5.88
CA ALA A 159 13.20 -6.82 -5.01
C ALA A 159 13.07 -5.30 -4.87
N ASP A 160 14.19 -4.57 -4.67
CA ASP A 160 14.21 -3.11 -4.62
C ASP A 160 13.77 -2.48 -5.96
N TYR A 161 14.20 -3.05 -7.07
CA TYR A 161 13.75 -2.64 -8.41
C TYR A 161 12.23 -2.81 -8.55
N ILE A 162 11.68 -3.98 -8.22
CA ILE A 162 10.25 -4.26 -8.34
C ILE A 162 9.44 -3.28 -7.47
N VAL A 163 9.83 -3.07 -6.21
CA VAL A 163 9.15 -2.12 -5.31
C VAL A 163 9.17 -0.70 -5.88
N THR A 164 10.30 -0.29 -6.48
CA THR A 164 10.44 1.01 -7.12
C THR A 164 9.51 1.15 -8.33
N VAL A 165 9.44 0.12 -9.18
CA VAL A 165 8.55 0.10 -10.35
C VAL A 165 7.08 0.15 -9.91
N VAL A 166 6.66 -0.70 -8.96
CA VAL A 166 5.30 -0.71 -8.41
C VAL A 166 4.92 0.66 -7.87
N SER A 167 5.81 1.27 -7.07
CA SER A 167 5.59 2.61 -6.49
C SER A 167 5.45 3.67 -7.58
N GLY A 168 6.30 3.64 -8.59
CA GLY A 168 6.25 4.54 -9.75
C GLY A 168 4.97 4.38 -10.54
N LEU A 169 4.56 3.14 -10.86
CA LEU A 169 3.33 2.84 -11.60
C LEU A 169 2.09 3.31 -10.84
N LYS A 170 1.97 3.00 -9.54
CA LYS A 170 0.88 3.48 -8.68
C LYS A 170 0.80 5.01 -8.65
N ASN A 171 1.95 5.69 -8.61
CA ASN A 171 1.99 7.15 -8.65
C ASN A 171 1.56 7.70 -10.02
N GLN A 172 1.95 7.06 -11.12
CA GLN A 172 1.51 7.41 -12.47
C GLN A 172 -0.01 7.21 -12.65
N VAL A 173 -0.58 6.12 -12.10
CA VAL A 173 -2.04 5.93 -12.09
C VAL A 173 -2.73 7.08 -11.37
N LYS A 174 -2.24 7.46 -10.20
CA LYS A 174 -2.77 8.60 -9.43
C LYS A 174 -2.65 9.92 -10.21
N ALA A 175 -1.59 10.10 -10.99
CA ALA A 175 -1.36 11.26 -11.85
C ALA A 175 -2.23 11.27 -13.13
N GLY A 176 -3.02 10.21 -13.38
CA GLY A 176 -3.93 10.16 -14.53
C GLY A 176 -3.36 9.45 -15.76
N ALA A 177 -2.28 8.69 -15.64
CA ALA A 177 -1.74 7.90 -16.75
C ALA A 177 -2.80 6.95 -17.33
N SER A 178 -2.72 6.72 -18.64
CA SER A 178 -3.61 5.80 -19.33
C SER A 178 -3.24 4.34 -19.03
N ARG A 179 -4.23 3.43 -19.12
CA ARG A 179 -4.03 1.99 -18.97
C ARG A 179 -2.90 1.47 -19.88
N LYS A 180 -2.85 1.97 -21.12
CA LYS A 180 -1.81 1.57 -22.10
C LYS A 180 -0.40 1.95 -21.63
N GLN A 181 -0.22 3.15 -21.10
CA GLN A 181 1.09 3.58 -20.56
C GLN A 181 1.53 2.71 -19.40
N ILE A 182 0.64 2.45 -18.44
CA ILE A 182 0.95 1.59 -17.27
C ILE A 182 1.29 0.17 -17.74
N MET A 183 0.49 -0.40 -18.63
CA MET A 183 0.71 -1.75 -19.17
C MET A 183 2.07 -1.87 -19.87
N ASN A 184 2.42 -0.91 -20.72
CA ASN A 184 3.69 -0.95 -21.46
C ASN A 184 4.90 -0.95 -20.52
N ILE A 185 4.86 -0.14 -19.45
CA ILE A 185 5.97 -0.09 -18.46
C ILE A 185 5.99 -1.37 -17.62
N ALA A 186 4.83 -1.89 -17.22
CA ALA A 186 4.73 -3.13 -16.47
C ALA A 186 5.31 -4.31 -17.26
N GLU A 187 4.93 -4.47 -18.53
CA GLU A 187 5.45 -5.52 -19.41
C GLU A 187 6.95 -5.36 -19.68
N LEU A 188 7.43 -4.14 -19.93
CA LEU A 188 8.86 -3.88 -20.09
C LEU A 188 9.62 -4.28 -18.82
N SER A 189 9.09 -3.99 -17.64
CA SER A 189 9.72 -4.37 -16.37
C SER A 189 9.77 -5.90 -16.19
N VAL A 190 8.72 -6.61 -16.62
CA VAL A 190 8.69 -8.08 -16.63
C VAL A 190 9.76 -8.64 -17.59
N CYS A 191 9.85 -8.11 -18.83
CA CYS A 191 10.87 -8.51 -19.80
C CYS A 191 12.29 -8.26 -19.24
N THR A 192 12.51 -7.09 -18.62
CA THR A 192 13.80 -6.77 -18.00
C THR A 192 14.21 -7.78 -16.94
N LEU A 193 13.27 -8.22 -16.07
CA LEU A 193 13.55 -9.24 -15.06
C LEU A 193 13.92 -10.59 -15.68
N GLN A 194 13.34 -10.95 -16.82
CA GLN A 194 13.61 -12.20 -17.54
C GLN A 194 14.89 -12.12 -18.40
N GLU A 195 15.16 -10.98 -19.05
CA GLU A 195 16.35 -10.79 -19.89
C GLU A 195 17.64 -10.58 -19.09
N MET A 196 17.55 -10.16 -17.82
CA MET A 196 18.67 -10.19 -16.89
C MET A 196 19.02 -11.64 -16.49
N ALA A 197 18.33 -12.61 -17.14
CA ALA A 197 18.51 -14.04 -16.97
C ALA A 197 19.76 -14.58 -17.74
#